data_587fdd4198106327ed83b1905649c340
#
_entry.id   587fdd4198106327ed83b1905649c340
#
_cell.length_a   1.000
_cell.length_b   1.000
_cell.length_c   1.000
_cell.angle_alpha   90.00
_cell.angle_beta   90.00
_cell.angle_gamma   90.00
#
_symmetry.space_group_name_H-M   'P 1'
#
loop_
_entity.id
_entity.type
_entity.pdbx_description
1 polymer ?
#
loop_
_entity_poly.entity_id
_entity_poly.type
_entity_poly.pdbx_seq_one_letter_code
_entity_poly.pdbx_strand_id
1 'polypeptide(L)'
;MRLKFSILNRYHFSCRLVITFFWIIGFIAGLLIFRFTCNFSNVVDLKKPSIFGLFFSSVLPVIFATVFAHLRYYIFLILTIILKAAGHGAALMAVGMISRCNSDTSLALLLFSQCCCSMLMLISCFYLHSVPKAYQNLFICSVILSSVILLVIDYYWIIT
;
A
#
# COMPACT_ATOMS: atom_id res chain seq x y z
N MET A 1 -23.26 -8.60 -28.51
CA MET A 1 -21.96 -8.08 -28.04
C MET A 1 -22.06 -7.08 -26.87
N ARG A 2 -23.06 -6.18 -26.82
CA ARG A 2 -23.25 -5.18 -25.75
C ARG A 2 -23.55 -5.75 -24.34
N LEU A 3 -24.23 -6.89 -24.22
CA LEU A 3 -24.56 -7.49 -22.91
C LEU A 3 -23.32 -8.06 -22.16
N LYS A 4 -22.34 -8.61 -22.87
CA LYS A 4 -21.08 -9.10 -22.26
C LYS A 4 -20.26 -7.96 -21.67
N PHE A 5 -20.27 -6.79 -22.28
CA PHE A 5 -19.55 -5.61 -21.78
C PHE A 5 -20.15 -5.06 -20.49
N SER A 6 -21.48 -5.07 -20.34
CA SER A 6 -22.15 -4.55 -19.14
C SER A 6 -21.94 -5.46 -17.92
N ILE A 7 -21.92 -6.76 -18.11
CA ILE A 7 -21.67 -7.74 -17.03
C ILE A 7 -20.21 -7.67 -16.58
N LEU A 8 -19.27 -7.60 -17.53
CA LEU A 8 -17.84 -7.47 -17.24
C LEU A 8 -17.56 -6.17 -16.45
N ASN A 9 -18.19 -5.06 -16.84
CA ASN A 9 -18.02 -3.77 -16.17
C ASN A 9 -18.61 -3.76 -14.75
N ARG A 10 -19.73 -4.43 -14.51
CA ARG A 10 -20.30 -4.60 -13.15
C ARG A 10 -19.40 -5.47 -12.26
N TYR A 11 -18.83 -6.53 -12.80
CA TYR A 11 -17.91 -7.40 -12.04
C TYR A 11 -16.64 -6.65 -11.63
N HIS A 12 -16.05 -5.89 -12.55
CA HIS A 12 -14.88 -5.05 -12.26
C HIS A 12 -15.19 -3.95 -11.24
N PHE A 13 -16.37 -3.34 -11.29
CA PHE A 13 -16.78 -2.33 -10.33
C PHE A 13 -16.94 -2.93 -8.91
N SER A 14 -17.57 -4.08 -8.81
CA SER A 14 -17.74 -4.78 -7.52
C SER A 14 -16.40 -5.18 -6.89
N CYS A 15 -15.45 -5.67 -7.68
CA CYS A 15 -14.11 -6.00 -7.19
C CYS A 15 -13.37 -4.76 -6.64
N ARG A 16 -13.47 -3.62 -7.32
CA ARG A 16 -12.85 -2.35 -6.85
C ARG A 16 -13.39 -1.94 -5.49
N LEU A 17 -14.71 -1.97 -5.31
CA LEU A 17 -15.35 -1.62 -4.04
C LEU A 17 -14.90 -2.54 -2.91
N VAL A 18 -14.87 -3.85 -3.16
CA VAL A 18 -14.43 -4.84 -2.16
C VAL A 18 -12.98 -4.60 -1.73
N ILE A 19 -12.08 -4.36 -2.69
CA ILE A 19 -10.65 -4.10 -2.39
C ILE A 19 -10.50 -2.80 -1.61
N THR A 20 -11.16 -1.73 -2.05
CA THR A 20 -11.14 -0.44 -1.35
C THR A 20 -11.68 -0.57 0.07
N PHE A 21 -12.74 -1.35 0.27
CA PHE A 21 -13.32 -1.61 1.58
C PHE A 21 -12.31 -2.32 2.50
N PHE A 22 -11.65 -3.38 2.04
CA PHE A 22 -10.63 -4.07 2.82
C PHE A 22 -9.42 -3.18 3.12
N TRP A 23 -9.04 -2.32 2.18
CA TRP A 23 -7.98 -1.35 2.41
C TRP A 23 -8.36 -0.35 3.51
N ILE A 24 -9.58 0.20 3.48
CA ILE A 24 -10.07 1.12 4.51
C ILE A 24 -10.11 0.44 5.88
N ILE A 25 -10.61 -0.79 5.96
CA ILE A 25 -10.62 -1.56 7.22
C ILE A 25 -9.21 -1.75 7.76
N GLY A 26 -8.27 -2.18 6.92
CA GLY A 26 -6.87 -2.33 7.32
C GLY A 26 -6.28 -1.02 7.82
N PHE A 27 -6.53 0.07 7.11
CA PHE A 27 -6.03 1.40 7.46
C PHE A 27 -6.57 1.87 8.83
N ILE A 28 -7.87 1.74 9.06
CA ILE A 28 -8.50 2.08 10.35
C ILE A 28 -7.95 1.19 11.46
N ALA A 29 -7.82 -0.10 11.22
CA ALA A 29 -7.23 -1.03 12.18
C ALA A 29 -5.81 -0.62 12.57
N GLY A 30 -4.98 -0.22 11.61
CA GLY A 30 -3.63 0.28 11.86
C GLY A 30 -3.59 1.54 12.71
N LEU A 31 -4.48 2.51 12.44
CA LEU A 31 -4.63 3.72 13.26
C LEU A 31 -4.98 3.36 14.72
N LEU A 32 -5.94 2.45 14.91
CA LEU A 32 -6.39 2.04 16.23
C LEU A 32 -5.31 1.25 16.99
N ILE A 33 -4.70 0.26 16.34
CA ILE A 33 -3.63 -0.54 16.95
C ILE A 33 -2.51 0.38 17.42
N PHE A 34 -2.04 1.30 16.58
CA PHE A 34 -0.98 2.23 16.94
C PHE A 34 -1.38 3.11 18.14
N ARG A 35 -2.60 3.65 18.13
CA ARG A 35 -3.12 4.49 19.23
C ARG A 35 -3.15 3.75 20.57
N PHE A 36 -3.49 2.45 20.56
CA PHE A 36 -3.60 1.66 21.79
C PHE A 36 -2.27 1.06 22.27
N THR A 37 -1.33 0.84 21.35
CA THR A 37 -0.05 0.19 21.68
C THR A 37 1.09 1.18 21.95
N CYS A 38 1.04 2.37 21.38
CA CYS A 38 2.11 3.35 21.54
C CYS A 38 1.75 4.42 22.58
N ASN A 39 2.51 4.45 23.67
CA ASN A 39 2.55 5.59 24.58
C ASN A 39 3.39 6.70 23.93
N PHE A 40 2.96 7.96 24.09
CA PHE A 40 3.58 9.15 23.48
C PHE A 40 5.09 9.27 23.79
N SER A 41 5.52 8.79 24.95
CA SER A 41 6.92 8.81 25.38
C SER A 41 7.85 7.94 24.53
N ASN A 42 7.32 6.89 23.88
CA ASN A 42 8.11 5.94 23.10
C ASN A 42 8.25 6.34 21.61
N VAL A 43 7.52 7.36 21.15
CA VAL A 43 7.51 7.79 19.75
C VAL A 43 8.72 8.70 19.43
N VAL A 44 9.31 9.33 20.46
CA VAL A 44 10.41 10.29 20.28
C VAL A 44 11.74 9.63 19.89
N ASP A 45 11.89 8.30 20.13
CA ASP A 45 13.12 7.54 19.85
C ASP A 45 13.03 6.71 18.55
N LEU A 46 12.37 7.23 17.53
CA LEU A 46 12.31 6.57 16.22
C LEU A 46 13.71 6.57 15.58
N LYS A 47 14.42 5.45 15.75
CA LYS A 47 15.65 5.17 14.99
C LYS A 47 15.35 5.29 13.51
N LYS A 48 16.22 5.98 12.77
CA LYS A 48 16.14 6.02 11.29
C LYS A 48 15.93 4.61 10.76
N PRO A 49 14.92 4.36 9.94
CA PRO A 49 14.66 3.02 9.41
C PRO A 49 15.85 2.56 8.57
N SER A 50 16.22 1.30 8.74
CA SER A 50 17.25 0.70 7.89
C SER A 50 16.72 0.53 6.45
N ILE A 51 17.61 0.54 5.46
CA ILE A 51 17.27 0.26 4.05
C ILE A 51 16.51 -1.06 3.93
N PHE A 52 16.90 -2.08 4.71
CA PHE A 52 16.20 -3.34 4.76
C PHE A 52 14.77 -3.20 5.29
N GLY A 53 14.55 -2.42 6.34
CA GLY A 53 13.21 -2.15 6.87
C GLY A 53 12.32 -1.47 5.84
N LEU A 54 12.84 -0.50 5.10
CA LEU A 54 12.12 0.17 4.02
C LEU A 54 11.79 -0.79 2.85
N PHE A 55 12.75 -1.64 2.47
CA PHE A 55 12.51 -2.67 1.45
C PHE A 55 11.40 -3.63 1.86
N PHE A 56 11.46 -4.17 3.07
CA PHE A 56 10.43 -5.07 3.59
C PHE A 56 9.07 -4.41 3.69
N SER A 57 9.02 -3.12 4.02
CA SER A 57 7.74 -2.41 4.14
C SER A 57 7.15 -1.96 2.81
N SER A 58 7.97 -1.59 1.83
CA SER A 58 7.51 -0.98 0.57
C SER A 58 7.47 -1.95 -0.61
N VAL A 59 8.54 -2.68 -0.86
CA VAL A 59 8.68 -3.52 -2.07
C VAL A 59 8.14 -4.93 -1.87
N LEU A 60 8.45 -5.55 -0.75
CA LEU A 60 8.07 -6.94 -0.49
C LEU A 60 6.56 -7.20 -0.56
N PRO A 61 5.66 -6.36 0.00
CA PRO A 61 4.22 -6.55 -0.14
C PRO A 61 3.75 -6.49 -1.59
N VAL A 62 4.39 -5.67 -2.43
CA VAL A 62 4.04 -5.57 -3.86
C VAL A 62 4.47 -6.83 -4.61
N ILE A 63 5.67 -7.37 -4.29
CA ILE A 63 6.12 -8.65 -4.85
C ILE A 63 5.15 -9.77 -4.45
N PHE A 64 4.78 -9.89 -3.18
CA PHE A 64 3.79 -10.88 -2.73
C PHE A 64 2.44 -10.70 -3.42
N ALA A 65 1.96 -9.46 -3.54
CA ALA A 65 0.71 -9.18 -4.23
C ALA A 65 0.75 -9.61 -5.69
N THR A 66 1.84 -9.37 -6.42
CA THR A 66 2.00 -9.81 -7.81
C THR A 66 2.06 -11.33 -7.94
N VAL A 67 2.78 -12.01 -7.04
CA VAL A 67 2.87 -13.48 -7.01
C VAL A 67 1.49 -14.09 -6.71
N PHE A 68 0.80 -13.62 -5.67
CA PHE A 68 -0.53 -14.13 -5.31
C PHE A 68 -1.57 -13.83 -6.38
N ALA A 69 -1.50 -12.67 -7.04
CA ALA A 69 -2.35 -12.35 -8.18
C ALA A 69 -2.09 -13.31 -9.34
N HIS A 70 -0.82 -13.58 -9.67
CA HIS A 70 -0.45 -14.50 -10.74
C HIS A 70 -0.93 -15.93 -10.47
N LEU A 71 -0.79 -16.40 -9.23
CA LEU A 71 -1.24 -17.72 -8.77
C LEU A 71 -2.76 -17.80 -8.51
N ARG A 72 -3.49 -16.69 -8.65
CA ARG A 72 -4.93 -16.56 -8.34
C ARG A 72 -5.30 -16.82 -6.88
N TYR A 73 -4.37 -16.65 -5.95
CA TYR A 73 -4.61 -16.76 -4.51
C TYR A 73 -5.15 -15.45 -3.93
N TYR A 74 -6.38 -15.10 -4.30
CA TYR A 74 -7.00 -13.81 -3.96
C TYR A 74 -7.13 -13.56 -2.46
N ILE A 75 -7.28 -14.62 -1.64
CA ILE A 75 -7.35 -14.48 -0.17
C ILE A 75 -6.03 -13.91 0.37
N PHE A 76 -4.88 -14.45 -0.07
CA PHE A 76 -3.58 -13.94 0.34
C PHE A 76 -3.30 -12.54 -0.21
N LEU A 77 -3.80 -12.24 -1.40
CA LEU A 77 -3.72 -10.91 -1.97
C LEU A 77 -4.50 -9.89 -1.11
N ILE A 78 -5.73 -10.22 -0.71
CA ILE A 78 -6.54 -9.37 0.19
C ILE A 78 -5.84 -9.18 1.53
N LEU A 79 -5.29 -10.25 2.11
CA LEU A 79 -4.54 -10.19 3.37
C LEU A 79 -3.33 -9.27 3.25
N THR A 80 -2.58 -9.34 2.16
CA THR A 80 -1.45 -8.45 1.89
C THR A 80 -1.89 -6.99 1.83
N ILE A 81 -3.04 -6.70 1.21
CA ILE A 81 -3.62 -5.35 1.13
C ILE A 81 -3.97 -4.83 2.52
N ILE A 82 -4.65 -5.65 3.35
CA ILE A 82 -5.04 -5.28 4.71
C ILE A 82 -3.82 -4.98 5.56
N LEU A 83 -2.80 -5.85 5.53
CA LEU A 83 -1.57 -5.67 6.29
C LEU A 83 -0.80 -4.42 5.87
N LYS A 84 -0.70 -4.17 4.56
CA LYS A 84 -0.04 -2.96 4.05
C LYS A 84 -0.82 -1.70 4.44
N ALA A 85 -2.14 -1.72 4.33
CA ALA A 85 -3.00 -0.62 4.74
C ALA A 85 -2.89 -0.33 6.25
N ALA A 86 -2.82 -1.37 7.08
CA ALA A 86 -2.61 -1.23 8.53
C ALA A 86 -1.25 -0.58 8.85
N GLY A 87 -0.19 -0.97 8.14
CA GLY A 87 1.11 -0.32 8.24
C GLY A 87 1.07 1.18 7.91
N HIS A 88 0.35 1.55 6.85
CA HIS A 88 0.16 2.97 6.47
C HIS A 88 -0.65 3.74 7.51
N GLY A 89 -1.73 3.14 8.05
CA GLY A 89 -2.53 3.74 9.12
C GLY A 89 -1.69 4.02 10.35
N ALA A 90 -0.89 3.05 10.78
CA ALA A 90 0.03 3.20 11.91
C ALA A 90 1.08 4.30 11.65
N ALA A 91 1.69 4.32 10.47
CA ALA A 91 2.68 5.34 10.09
C ALA A 91 2.08 6.74 10.07
N LEU A 92 0.88 6.91 9.51
CA LEU A 92 0.21 8.20 9.47
C LEU A 92 -0.14 8.69 10.87
N MET A 93 -0.56 7.79 11.77
CA MET A 93 -0.83 8.16 13.17
C MET A 93 0.45 8.57 13.90
N ALA A 94 1.55 7.86 13.69
CA ALA A 94 2.86 8.20 14.25
C ALA A 94 3.29 9.61 13.83
N VAL A 95 3.21 9.91 12.54
CA VAL A 95 3.55 11.25 12.01
C VAL A 95 2.59 12.31 12.51
N GLY A 96 1.30 12.03 12.60
CA GLY A 96 0.33 12.97 13.17
C GLY A 96 0.61 13.30 14.62
N MET A 97 1.21 12.39 15.39
CA MET A 97 1.67 12.67 16.76
C MET A 97 2.94 13.52 16.76
N ILE A 98 3.89 13.27 15.87
CA ILE A 98 5.15 14.03 15.75
C ILE A 98 4.86 15.44 15.22
N SER A 99 3.99 15.60 14.23
CA SER A 99 3.68 16.91 13.63
C SER A 99 2.93 17.85 14.60
N ARG A 100 2.25 17.32 15.60
CA ARG A 100 1.71 18.16 16.69
C ARG A 100 2.79 18.86 17.50
N CYS A 101 3.99 18.29 17.53
CA CYS A 101 5.14 18.89 18.22
C CYS A 101 5.94 19.84 17.32
N ASN A 102 5.99 19.62 16.00
CA ASN A 102 6.92 20.31 15.09
C ASN A 102 6.27 21.00 13.88
N SER A 103 4.96 21.15 13.78
CA SER A 103 4.24 21.83 12.65
C SER A 103 4.62 21.41 11.22
N ASP A 104 5.31 20.29 11.02
CA ASP A 104 5.78 19.82 9.70
C ASP A 104 4.67 19.07 8.97
N THR A 105 3.86 19.83 8.22
CA THR A 105 2.76 19.28 7.38
C THR A 105 3.29 18.56 6.14
N SER A 106 4.53 18.84 5.73
CA SER A 106 5.15 18.25 4.51
C SER A 106 5.30 16.73 4.63
N LEU A 107 5.72 16.23 5.79
CA LEU A 107 5.88 14.79 6.06
C LEU A 107 4.54 14.04 6.03
N ALA A 108 3.48 14.64 6.55
CA ALA A 108 2.15 14.05 6.53
C ALA A 108 1.60 13.94 5.08
N LEU A 109 1.80 14.97 4.25
CA LEU A 109 1.42 14.98 2.83
C LEU A 109 2.20 13.94 2.04
N LEU A 110 3.49 13.79 2.30
CA LEU A 110 4.33 12.79 1.64
C LEU A 110 3.83 11.37 1.96
N LEU A 111 3.61 11.05 3.23
CA LEU A 111 3.08 9.75 3.63
C LEU A 111 1.70 9.48 3.04
N PHE A 112 0.84 10.48 2.98
CA PHE A 112 -0.47 10.34 2.36
C PHE A 112 -0.35 10.02 0.86
N SER A 113 0.54 10.70 0.13
CA SER A 113 0.79 10.42 -1.28
C SER A 113 1.30 9.00 -1.51
N GLN A 114 2.20 8.52 -0.64
CA GLN A 114 2.71 7.14 -0.67
C GLN A 114 1.62 6.11 -0.39
N CYS A 115 0.74 6.38 0.57
CA CYS A 115 -0.42 5.53 0.83
C CYS A 115 -1.29 5.39 -0.43
N CYS A 116 -1.57 6.49 -1.12
CA CYS A 116 -2.35 6.48 -2.36
C CYS A 116 -1.65 5.70 -3.48
N CYS A 117 -0.35 5.94 -3.69
CA CYS A 117 0.43 5.23 -4.72
C CYS A 117 0.50 3.73 -4.46
N SER A 118 0.79 3.33 -3.22
CA SER A 118 0.86 1.90 -2.86
C SER A 118 -0.50 1.21 -2.97
N MET A 119 -1.60 1.90 -2.62
CA MET A 119 -2.96 1.41 -2.83
C MET A 119 -3.23 1.16 -4.31
N LEU A 120 -2.90 2.11 -5.19
CA LEU A 120 -3.08 1.96 -6.62
C LEU A 120 -2.29 0.79 -7.20
N MET A 121 -1.05 0.58 -6.74
CA MET A 121 -0.24 -0.58 -7.16
C MET A 121 -0.88 -1.90 -6.74
N LEU A 122 -1.33 -2.02 -5.50
CA LEU A 122 -1.96 -3.24 -4.99
C LEU A 122 -3.31 -3.52 -5.68
N ILE A 123 -4.10 -2.48 -5.95
CA ILE A 123 -5.34 -2.61 -6.73
C ILE A 123 -5.02 -3.07 -8.15
N SER A 124 -3.98 -2.54 -8.78
CA SER A 124 -3.61 -2.94 -10.14
C SER A 124 -3.25 -4.41 -10.25
N CYS A 125 -2.69 -5.03 -9.19
CA CYS A 125 -2.41 -6.47 -9.16
C CYS A 125 -3.66 -7.34 -9.36
N PHE A 126 -4.84 -6.90 -8.91
CA PHE A 126 -6.10 -7.61 -9.17
C PHE A 126 -6.47 -7.67 -10.66
N TYR A 127 -6.01 -6.70 -11.43
CA TYR A 127 -6.30 -6.61 -12.86
C TYR A 127 -5.27 -7.35 -13.72
N LEU A 128 -4.28 -8.00 -13.12
CA LEU A 128 -3.23 -8.72 -13.84
C LEU A 128 -3.81 -9.68 -14.89
N HIS A 129 -4.86 -10.43 -14.55
CA HIS A 129 -5.50 -11.36 -15.47
C HIS A 129 -6.38 -10.71 -16.55
N SER A 130 -6.72 -9.43 -16.40
CA SER A 130 -7.41 -8.65 -17.44
C SER A 130 -6.46 -8.15 -18.51
N VAL A 131 -5.16 -8.15 -18.23
CA VAL A 131 -4.11 -7.77 -19.17
C VAL A 131 -3.87 -8.94 -20.14
N PRO A 132 -3.78 -8.70 -21.47
CA PRO A 132 -3.42 -9.73 -22.44
C PRO A 132 -2.11 -10.43 -22.05
N LYS A 133 -2.03 -11.74 -22.23
CA LYS A 133 -0.88 -12.56 -21.79
C LYS A 133 0.47 -12.02 -22.28
N ALA A 134 0.51 -11.46 -23.50
CA ALA A 134 1.72 -10.89 -24.07
C ALA A 134 2.27 -9.69 -23.24
N TYR A 135 1.43 -8.98 -22.51
CA TYR A 135 1.79 -7.79 -21.74
C TYR A 135 1.83 -8.01 -20.22
N GLN A 136 1.48 -9.21 -19.73
CA GLN A 136 1.43 -9.50 -18.30
C GLN A 136 2.81 -9.33 -17.62
N ASN A 137 3.87 -9.82 -18.27
CA ASN A 137 5.22 -9.68 -17.75
C ASN A 137 5.67 -8.20 -17.69
N LEU A 138 5.36 -7.42 -18.74
CA LEU A 138 5.64 -5.99 -18.76
C LEU A 138 4.88 -5.27 -17.64
N PHE A 139 3.62 -5.63 -17.42
CA PHE A 139 2.80 -5.08 -16.35
C PHE A 139 3.40 -5.38 -14.96
N ILE A 140 3.79 -6.63 -14.70
CA ILE A 140 4.45 -7.03 -13.45
C ILE A 140 5.74 -6.24 -13.24
N CYS A 141 6.59 -6.17 -14.27
CA CYS A 141 7.83 -5.38 -14.19
C CYS A 141 7.57 -3.91 -13.90
N SER A 142 6.54 -3.30 -14.52
CA SER A 142 6.21 -1.89 -14.26
C SER A 142 5.73 -1.65 -12.84
N VAL A 143 4.93 -2.55 -12.27
CA VAL A 143 4.46 -2.45 -10.88
C VAL A 143 5.61 -2.59 -9.89
N ILE A 144 6.51 -3.56 -10.11
CA ILE A 144 7.69 -3.75 -9.26
C ILE A 144 8.63 -2.55 -9.37
N LEU A 145 8.91 -2.07 -10.58
CA LEU A 145 9.75 -0.90 -10.80
C LEU A 145 9.19 0.34 -10.10
N SER A 146 7.88 0.56 -10.18
CA SER A 146 7.22 1.67 -9.48
C SER A 146 7.38 1.56 -7.96
N SER A 147 7.33 0.35 -7.39
CA SER A 147 7.54 0.15 -5.95
C SER A 147 8.99 0.42 -5.53
N VAL A 148 9.96 0.11 -6.39
CA VAL A 148 11.38 0.44 -6.16
C VAL A 148 11.62 1.95 -6.24
N ILE A 149 10.99 2.64 -7.18
CA ILE A 149 11.07 4.11 -7.27
C ILE A 149 10.52 4.75 -6.00
N LEU A 150 9.38 4.29 -5.49
CA LEU A 150 8.83 4.78 -4.22
C LEU A 150 9.80 4.54 -3.06
N LEU A 151 10.44 3.37 -2.99
CA LEU A 151 11.44 3.08 -1.96
C LEU A 151 12.63 4.05 -2.04
N VAL A 152 13.10 4.39 -3.23
CA VAL A 152 14.20 5.37 -3.42
C VAL A 152 13.77 6.75 -2.94
N ILE A 153 12.54 7.17 -3.25
CA ILE A 153 11.98 8.44 -2.78
C ILE A 153 11.88 8.44 -1.25
N ASP A 154 11.35 7.37 -0.64
CA ASP A 154 11.25 7.23 0.82
C ASP A 154 12.63 7.33 1.49
N TYR A 155 13.61 6.63 0.92
CA TYR A 155 14.97 6.62 1.44
C TYR A 155 15.59 8.02 1.38
N TYR A 156 15.42 8.72 0.27
CA TYR A 156 15.97 10.07 0.09
C TYR A 156 15.37 11.06 1.10
N TRP A 157 14.04 11.02 1.29
CA TRP A 157 13.35 11.93 2.21
C TRP A 157 13.60 11.64 3.70
N ILE A 158 14.01 10.43 4.05
CA ILE A 158 14.31 10.07 5.45
C ILE A 158 15.75 10.46 5.81
N ILE A 159 16.63 10.58 4.81
CA ILE A 159 18.05 10.89 5.03
C ILE A 159 18.31 12.39 4.99
N THR A 160 17.60 13.14 4.15
CA THR A 160 17.66 14.60 4.08
C THR A 160 16.82 15.23 5.15
#